data_7978465ca42558e35d77da05ef5aeb68
#
_entry.id   7978465ca42558e35d77da05ef5aeb68
#
_cell.length_a   1.000
_cell.length_b   1.000
_cell.length_c   1.000
_cell.angle_alpha   90.00
_cell.angle_beta   90.00
_cell.angle_gamma   90.00
#
_symmetry.space_group_name_H-M   'P 1'
#
loop_
_entity.id
_entity.type
_entity.pdbx_description
1 polymer ?
#
loop_
_entity_poly.entity_id
_entity_poly.type
_entity_poly.pdbx_seq_one_letter_code
_entity_poly.pdbx_strand_id
1 'polypeptide(L)'
;MQRLLSGSLTICALALALPAAAQVEYPPVPVEKAAYHWPVFSNEHVMVLRVYFPPGRGSNYHIHSLDQISVQVEPGANAGQVWGEEPTPARPGTKGQVSFTAYSKKKFIHKSTNTAATPYQNIVIALLKPKPAGLAPAARPDGYVQVFDNERARGWKLALEPGQSVGPITQSAPGLRVVIDGGEIAEIVSGQPDRGLGLRLGDFYWQEPGTTRGIRNIGTTRIEIAEFELK
;
A
#
# COMPACT_ATOMS: atom_id res chain seq x y z
N MET A 1 59.49 28.68 -52.67
CA MET A 1 58.49 27.57 -52.27
C MET A 1 58.88 27.05 -50.92
N GLN A 2 58.30 27.59 -49.87
CA GLN A 2 58.45 27.10 -48.49
C GLN A 2 57.19 26.28 -48.10
N ARG A 3 57.36 25.02 -47.76
CA ARG A 3 56.28 24.18 -47.22
C ARG A 3 56.24 24.30 -45.70
N LEU A 4 55.13 24.83 -45.19
CA LEU A 4 54.80 24.81 -43.76
C LEU A 4 54.25 23.42 -43.38
N LEU A 5 54.92 22.76 -42.45
CA LEU A 5 54.48 21.52 -41.81
C LEU A 5 53.64 21.90 -40.60
N SER A 6 52.31 21.67 -40.63
CA SER A 6 51.42 21.80 -39.49
C SER A 6 51.39 20.51 -38.69
N GLY A 7 52.02 20.51 -37.54
CA GLY A 7 51.94 19.40 -36.59
C GLY A 7 50.66 19.51 -35.72
N SER A 8 49.76 18.55 -35.84
CA SER A 8 48.62 18.42 -34.96
C SER A 8 49.01 17.80 -33.63
N LEU A 9 48.83 18.56 -32.57
CA LEU A 9 49.03 18.09 -31.18
C LEU A 9 47.77 17.38 -30.71
N THR A 10 47.78 16.05 -30.60
CA THR A 10 46.65 15.30 -30.03
C THR A 10 46.83 15.27 -28.52
N ILE A 11 45.96 16.01 -27.81
CA ILE A 11 45.88 15.94 -26.34
C ILE A 11 45.01 14.75 -25.94
N CYS A 12 45.64 13.67 -25.44
CA CYS A 12 44.93 12.59 -24.80
C CYS A 12 44.50 13.05 -23.39
N ALA A 13 43.21 13.32 -23.22
CA ALA A 13 42.63 13.53 -21.90
C ALA A 13 42.49 12.19 -21.15
N LEU A 14 43.32 11.99 -20.15
CA LEU A 14 43.23 10.84 -19.25
C LEU A 14 42.07 11.11 -18.27
N ALA A 15 40.90 10.52 -18.47
CA ALA A 15 39.80 10.56 -17.54
C ALA A 15 40.15 9.67 -16.32
N LEU A 16 40.56 10.28 -15.23
CA LEU A 16 40.67 9.61 -13.93
C LEU A 16 39.27 9.22 -13.45
N ALA A 17 38.93 7.94 -13.55
CA ALA A 17 37.74 7.39 -12.90
C ALA A 17 37.95 7.46 -11.38
N LEU A 18 37.28 8.37 -10.70
CA LEU A 18 37.21 8.40 -9.25
C LEU A 18 36.52 7.10 -8.79
N PRO A 19 37.06 6.39 -7.79
CA PRO A 19 36.38 5.23 -7.23
C PRO A 19 35.02 5.70 -6.70
N ALA A 20 33.94 4.99 -7.09
CA ALA A 20 32.63 5.21 -6.52
C ALA A 20 32.77 5.02 -4.99
N ALA A 21 32.48 6.06 -4.23
CA ALA A 21 32.46 5.97 -2.78
C ALA A 21 31.51 4.84 -2.39
N ALA A 22 32.03 3.82 -1.70
CA ALA A 22 31.21 2.73 -1.19
C ALA A 22 30.08 3.35 -0.36
N GLN A 23 28.84 3.19 -0.79
CA GLN A 23 27.69 3.66 0.00
C GLN A 23 27.72 2.91 1.33
N VAL A 24 27.80 3.67 2.42
CA VAL A 24 27.67 3.10 3.77
C VAL A 24 26.26 2.51 3.88
N GLU A 25 26.19 1.20 3.88
CA GLU A 25 24.91 0.49 3.98
C GLU A 25 24.58 0.34 5.45
N TYR A 26 23.60 1.10 5.93
CA TYR A 26 23.14 1.02 7.31
C TYR A 26 22.43 -0.31 7.57
N PRO A 27 22.54 -0.86 8.79
CA PRO A 27 21.85 -2.11 9.13
C PRO A 27 20.32 -1.95 8.95
N PRO A 28 19.62 -3.03 8.56
CA PRO A 28 18.18 -3.02 8.41
C PRO A 28 17.45 -2.61 9.68
N VAL A 29 16.43 -1.77 9.55
CA VAL A 29 15.57 -1.32 10.65
C VAL A 29 14.22 -2.01 10.60
N PRO A 30 13.44 -2.08 11.70
CA PRO A 30 12.03 -2.48 11.65
C PRO A 30 11.26 -1.64 10.64
N VAL A 31 10.26 -2.23 9.95
CA VAL A 31 9.51 -1.56 8.87
C VAL A 31 8.89 -0.23 9.30
N GLU A 32 8.41 -0.14 10.53
CA GLU A 32 7.81 1.09 11.08
C GLU A 32 8.81 2.21 11.35
N LYS A 33 10.12 1.94 11.23
CA LYS A 33 11.21 2.91 11.34
C LYS A 33 11.89 3.21 10.00
N ALA A 34 11.43 2.58 8.95
CA ALA A 34 12.01 2.78 7.62
C ALA A 34 11.63 4.16 7.05
N ALA A 35 12.52 4.71 6.22
CA ALA A 35 12.23 5.95 5.52
C ALA A 35 10.96 5.83 4.68
N TYR A 36 10.13 6.87 4.71
CA TYR A 36 8.84 6.93 3.99
C TYR A 36 7.79 5.90 4.42
N HIS A 37 7.94 5.34 5.64
CA HIS A 37 6.95 4.48 6.28
C HIS A 37 6.47 5.18 7.56
N TRP A 38 5.23 5.64 7.56
CA TRP A 38 4.68 6.37 8.71
C TRP A 38 3.62 5.52 9.41
N PRO A 39 3.85 5.11 10.66
CA PRO A 39 2.78 4.60 11.51
C PRO A 39 1.72 5.69 11.70
N VAL A 40 0.50 5.42 11.22
CA VAL A 40 -0.60 6.40 11.24
C VAL A 40 -1.76 5.97 12.14
N PHE A 41 -1.78 4.70 12.52
CA PHE A 41 -2.76 4.14 13.47
C PHE A 41 -2.22 2.86 14.08
N SER A 42 -2.56 2.60 15.34
CA SER A 42 -2.29 1.33 16.00
C SER A 42 -3.34 1.05 17.08
N ASN A 43 -3.73 -0.21 17.19
CA ASN A 43 -4.45 -0.75 18.33
C ASN A 43 -3.85 -2.11 18.72
N GLU A 44 -4.52 -2.90 19.56
CA GLU A 44 -4.02 -4.22 19.97
C GLU A 44 -3.94 -5.24 18.83
N HIS A 45 -4.67 -5.06 17.73
CA HIS A 45 -4.79 -6.01 16.64
C HIS A 45 -3.94 -5.67 15.42
N VAL A 46 -3.77 -4.38 15.15
CA VAL A 46 -3.09 -3.89 13.92
C VAL A 46 -2.22 -2.68 14.18
N MET A 47 -1.21 -2.52 13.31
CA MET A 47 -0.53 -1.26 13.07
C MET A 47 -0.69 -0.92 11.59
N VAL A 48 -1.17 0.29 11.30
CA VAL A 48 -1.33 0.79 9.93
C VAL A 48 -0.18 1.72 9.60
N LEU A 49 0.51 1.42 8.50
CA LEU A 49 1.56 2.26 7.94
C LEU A 49 1.06 2.90 6.64
N ARG A 50 1.28 4.20 6.51
CA ARG A 50 1.24 4.87 5.22
C ARG A 50 2.63 4.84 4.63
N VAL A 51 2.80 4.12 3.53
CA VAL A 51 4.04 4.09 2.76
C VAL A 51 3.86 5.01 1.55
N TYR A 52 4.72 6.03 1.43
CA TYR A 52 4.62 6.99 0.33
C TYR A 52 6.00 7.33 -0.21
N PHE A 53 6.29 6.93 -1.43
CA PHE A 53 7.53 7.27 -2.11
C PHE A 53 7.30 8.32 -3.20
N PRO A 54 7.78 9.55 -3.03
CA PRO A 54 7.85 10.49 -4.15
C PRO A 54 8.68 9.93 -5.31
N PRO A 55 8.57 10.49 -6.52
CA PRO A 55 9.44 10.14 -7.64
C PRO A 55 10.92 10.13 -7.26
N GLY A 56 11.62 9.06 -7.59
CA GLY A 56 13.04 8.87 -7.32
C GLY A 56 13.41 8.64 -5.84
N ARG A 57 12.43 8.48 -4.95
CA ARG A 57 12.65 8.22 -3.52
C ARG A 57 12.26 6.81 -3.14
N GLY A 58 12.81 6.34 -2.02
CA GLY A 58 12.56 4.98 -1.53
C GLY A 58 13.00 4.79 -0.09
N SER A 59 12.83 3.60 0.42
CA SER A 59 13.21 3.22 1.76
C SER A 59 14.69 2.84 1.87
N ASN A 60 15.22 2.90 3.07
CA ASN A 60 16.38 2.11 3.46
C ASN A 60 15.99 0.63 3.64
N TYR A 61 16.96 -0.25 3.86
CA TYR A 61 16.68 -1.65 4.19
C TYR A 61 15.86 -1.75 5.47
N HIS A 62 14.78 -2.54 5.41
CA HIS A 62 13.90 -2.75 6.53
C HIS A 62 13.39 -4.19 6.60
N ILE A 63 12.91 -4.54 7.78
CA ILE A 63 12.55 -5.90 8.15
C ILE A 63 11.04 -6.01 8.28
N HIS A 64 10.42 -6.86 7.48
CA HIS A 64 9.06 -7.34 7.70
C HIS A 64 9.11 -8.63 8.52
N SER A 65 8.40 -8.65 9.65
CA SER A 65 8.31 -9.80 10.55
C SER A 65 6.89 -10.14 11.00
N LEU A 66 5.92 -9.31 10.61
CA LEU A 66 4.50 -9.49 10.90
C LEU A 66 3.75 -9.77 9.61
N ASP A 67 2.74 -10.62 9.68
CA ASP A 67 1.80 -10.79 8.58
C ASP A 67 1.19 -9.45 8.24
N GLN A 68 1.00 -9.19 6.97
CA GLN A 68 0.46 -7.90 6.53
C GLN A 68 -0.50 -8.01 5.36
N ILE A 69 -1.44 -7.07 5.34
CA ILE A 69 -2.26 -6.75 4.19
C ILE A 69 -1.72 -5.46 3.58
N SER A 70 -1.60 -5.42 2.27
CA SER A 70 -1.18 -4.23 1.53
C SER A 70 -2.24 -3.83 0.53
N VAL A 71 -2.56 -2.53 0.48
CA VAL A 71 -3.47 -1.92 -0.50
C VAL A 71 -2.74 -0.84 -1.25
N GLN A 72 -2.50 -1.06 -2.55
CA GLN A 72 -1.82 -0.09 -3.39
C GLN A 72 -2.80 0.96 -3.89
N VAL A 73 -2.66 2.19 -3.42
CA VAL A 73 -3.57 3.30 -3.75
C VAL A 73 -3.02 4.21 -4.85
N GLU A 74 -1.69 4.38 -4.93
CA GLU A 74 -1.01 5.01 -6.06
C GLU A 74 0.05 4.06 -6.61
N PRO A 75 0.03 3.75 -7.90
CA PRO A 75 0.80 2.62 -8.42
C PRO A 75 2.31 2.86 -8.45
N GLY A 76 2.79 4.03 -8.87
CA GLY A 76 4.22 4.23 -9.09
C GLY A 76 4.87 3.12 -9.93
N ALA A 77 6.18 2.97 -9.78
CA ALA A 77 6.94 1.82 -10.28
C ALA A 77 8.10 1.54 -9.32
N ASN A 78 8.18 0.33 -8.77
CA ASN A 78 9.17 0.01 -7.75
C ASN A 78 10.27 -0.89 -8.28
N ALA A 79 11.52 -0.45 -8.07
CA ALA A 79 12.70 -1.30 -8.06
C ALA A 79 12.95 -1.74 -6.62
N GLY A 80 13.05 -3.05 -6.38
CA GLY A 80 13.33 -3.63 -5.08
C GLY A 80 14.74 -4.19 -5.00
N GLN A 81 15.25 -4.34 -3.77
CA GLN A 81 16.47 -5.10 -3.53
C GLN A 81 16.34 -5.86 -2.20
N VAL A 82 16.41 -7.17 -2.26
CA VAL A 82 16.49 -8.04 -1.08
C VAL A 82 17.88 -7.91 -0.45
N TRP A 83 17.98 -7.97 0.86
CA TRP A 83 19.25 -7.89 1.57
C TRP A 83 20.20 -9.00 1.13
N GLY A 84 21.39 -8.61 0.67
CA GLY A 84 22.41 -9.55 0.16
C GLY A 84 22.19 -10.03 -1.27
N GLU A 85 21.19 -9.51 -2.00
CA GLU A 85 20.89 -9.87 -3.38
C GLU A 85 21.05 -8.66 -4.31
N GLU A 86 21.13 -8.92 -5.62
CA GLU A 86 21.16 -7.88 -6.64
C GLU A 86 19.81 -7.16 -6.74
N PRO A 87 19.79 -5.87 -7.13
CA PRO A 87 18.56 -5.13 -7.35
C PRO A 87 17.69 -5.77 -8.42
N THR A 88 16.37 -5.81 -8.18
CA THR A 88 15.40 -6.24 -9.20
C THR A 88 15.01 -5.08 -10.11
N PRO A 89 14.77 -5.34 -11.40
CA PRO A 89 14.23 -4.32 -12.31
C PRO A 89 12.93 -3.70 -11.78
N ALA A 90 12.73 -2.42 -12.08
CA ALA A 90 11.51 -1.73 -11.73
C ALA A 90 10.29 -2.38 -12.39
N ARG A 91 9.21 -2.49 -11.62
CA ARG A 91 7.92 -2.99 -12.11
C ARG A 91 6.84 -1.97 -11.80
N PRO A 92 5.98 -1.62 -12.78
CA PRO A 92 4.81 -0.81 -12.54
C PRO A 92 3.92 -1.47 -11.47
N GLY A 93 3.41 -0.66 -10.57
CA GLY A 93 2.39 -1.09 -9.65
C GLY A 93 1.01 -1.14 -10.31
N THR A 94 0.04 -1.69 -9.60
CA THR A 94 -1.36 -1.71 -10.03
C THR A 94 -2.21 -1.03 -8.96
N LYS A 95 -2.85 0.08 -9.31
CA LYS A 95 -3.79 0.74 -8.40
C LYS A 95 -4.91 -0.22 -8.00
N GLY A 96 -5.27 -0.23 -6.74
CA GLY A 96 -6.28 -1.14 -6.19
C GLY A 96 -5.80 -2.58 -6.03
N GLN A 97 -4.51 -2.87 -6.24
CA GLN A 97 -3.96 -4.18 -5.90
C GLN A 97 -4.02 -4.39 -4.39
N VAL A 98 -4.60 -5.52 -3.99
CA VAL A 98 -4.65 -5.97 -2.59
C VAL A 98 -3.86 -7.26 -2.50
N SER A 99 -3.00 -7.36 -1.48
CA SER A 99 -2.22 -8.58 -1.21
C SER A 99 -2.14 -8.86 0.29
N PHE A 100 -1.98 -10.14 0.62
CA PHE A 100 -1.63 -10.62 1.94
C PHE A 100 -0.28 -11.33 1.87
N THR A 101 0.61 -11.06 2.84
CA THR A 101 1.90 -11.74 2.95
C THR A 101 2.17 -12.20 4.37
N ALA A 102 2.46 -13.50 4.53
CA ALA A 102 2.71 -14.14 5.83
C ALA A 102 4.18 -14.01 6.26
N TYR A 103 4.64 -12.80 6.55
CA TYR A 103 6.02 -12.55 6.97
C TYR A 103 6.34 -13.09 8.38
N SER A 104 5.33 -13.42 9.19
CA SER A 104 5.54 -14.15 10.45
C SER A 104 6.16 -15.54 10.24
N LYS A 105 5.88 -16.17 9.09
CA LYS A 105 6.44 -17.48 8.72
C LYS A 105 7.89 -17.37 8.18
N LYS A 106 8.21 -16.25 7.53
CA LYS A 106 9.55 -15.98 7.00
C LYS A 106 9.79 -14.47 6.92
N LYS A 107 10.69 -13.98 7.77
CA LYS A 107 11.09 -12.57 7.74
C LYS A 107 11.61 -12.20 6.36
N PHE A 108 11.33 -10.98 5.94
CA PHE A 108 11.76 -10.44 4.67
C PHE A 108 12.48 -9.11 4.87
N ILE A 109 13.69 -9.01 4.33
CA ILE A 109 14.53 -7.81 4.47
C ILE A 109 14.78 -7.26 3.09
N HIS A 110 14.34 -6.04 2.85
CA HIS A 110 14.49 -5.38 1.56
C HIS A 110 14.50 -3.86 1.67
N LYS A 111 14.84 -3.20 0.57
CA LYS A 111 14.58 -1.79 0.30
C LYS A 111 13.82 -1.65 -1.02
N SER A 112 13.13 -0.54 -1.20
CA SER A 112 12.37 -0.24 -2.42
C SER A 112 12.58 1.21 -2.84
N THR A 113 12.59 1.46 -4.15
CA THR A 113 12.69 2.81 -4.71
C THR A 113 11.63 3.00 -5.78
N ASN A 114 10.88 4.10 -5.71
CA ASN A 114 9.95 4.48 -6.76
C ASN A 114 10.71 5.12 -7.93
N THR A 115 10.68 4.48 -9.08
CA THR A 115 11.35 4.93 -10.30
C THR A 115 10.43 5.65 -11.28
N ALA A 116 9.12 5.71 -10.98
CA ALA A 116 8.16 6.43 -11.81
C ALA A 116 8.24 7.95 -11.60
N ALA A 117 7.71 8.69 -12.55
CA ALA A 117 7.48 10.13 -12.42
C ALA A 117 6.25 10.48 -11.55
N THR A 118 5.43 9.48 -11.20
CA THR A 118 4.27 9.60 -10.32
C THR A 118 4.56 9.00 -8.96
N PRO A 119 3.86 9.43 -7.89
CA PRO A 119 4.04 8.85 -6.56
C PRO A 119 3.70 7.35 -6.51
N TYR A 120 4.31 6.66 -5.55
CA TYR A 120 3.88 5.35 -5.07
C TYR A 120 3.28 5.52 -3.69
N GLN A 121 2.08 5.01 -3.47
CA GLN A 121 1.46 4.98 -2.14
C GLN A 121 0.83 3.62 -1.87
N ASN A 122 1.11 3.11 -0.67
CA ASN A 122 0.56 1.86 -0.17
C ASN A 122 0.06 2.05 1.27
N ILE A 123 -1.10 1.50 1.59
CA ILE A 123 -1.58 1.36 2.96
C ILE A 123 -1.26 -0.07 3.38
N VAL A 124 -0.39 -0.19 4.37
CA VAL A 124 0.07 -1.47 4.92
C VAL A 124 -0.55 -1.68 6.29
N ILE A 125 -1.21 -2.80 6.49
CA ILE A 125 -1.86 -3.20 7.73
C ILE A 125 -1.08 -4.38 8.28
N ALA A 126 -0.16 -4.13 9.23
CA ALA A 126 0.58 -5.16 9.93
C ALA A 126 -0.31 -5.78 11.02
N LEU A 127 -0.43 -7.10 11.04
CA LEU A 127 -1.28 -7.85 11.96
C LEU A 127 -0.49 -8.19 13.23
N LEU A 128 -0.83 -7.56 14.36
CA LEU A 128 -0.13 -7.70 15.64
C LEU A 128 -0.55 -8.96 16.36
N LYS A 129 -1.81 -9.03 16.78
CA LYS A 129 -2.37 -10.16 17.56
C LYS A 129 -3.52 -10.80 16.81
N PRO A 130 -3.75 -12.11 17.03
CA PRO A 130 -5.01 -12.71 16.67
C PRO A 130 -6.16 -11.93 17.33
N LYS A 131 -7.23 -11.72 16.61
CA LYS A 131 -8.42 -11.07 17.17
C LYS A 131 -9.18 -12.05 18.07
N PRO A 132 -10.00 -11.55 19.01
CA PRO A 132 -11.02 -12.37 19.64
C PRO A 132 -11.99 -12.97 18.62
N ALA A 133 -12.61 -14.09 18.94
CA ALA A 133 -13.65 -14.65 18.08
C ALA A 133 -14.72 -13.59 17.78
N GLY A 134 -14.96 -13.35 16.50
CA GLY A 134 -15.98 -12.42 16.02
C GLY A 134 -17.34 -13.09 15.89
N LEU A 135 -18.30 -12.36 15.32
CA LEU A 135 -19.58 -12.90 14.90
C LEU A 135 -19.39 -13.94 13.77
N ALA A 136 -20.37 -14.81 13.60
CA ALA A 136 -20.38 -15.73 12.47
C ALA A 136 -20.24 -14.93 11.16
N PRO A 137 -19.44 -15.42 10.19
CA PRO A 137 -19.24 -14.73 8.93
C PRO A 137 -20.57 -14.47 8.23
N ALA A 138 -20.84 -13.22 7.89
CA ALA A 138 -21.96 -12.83 7.06
C ALA A 138 -21.56 -12.89 5.57
N ALA A 139 -22.46 -13.36 4.72
CA ALA A 139 -22.27 -13.27 3.28
C ALA A 139 -22.20 -11.77 2.86
N ARG A 140 -21.28 -11.46 1.95
CA ARG A 140 -21.26 -10.14 1.33
C ARG A 140 -22.27 -10.09 0.19
N PRO A 141 -23.06 -9.03 0.04
CA PRO A 141 -24.00 -8.89 -1.06
C PRO A 141 -23.29 -8.72 -2.40
N ASP A 142 -24.05 -8.86 -3.48
CA ASP A 142 -23.57 -8.60 -4.84
C ASP A 142 -22.88 -7.23 -4.94
N GLY A 143 -21.83 -7.16 -5.77
CA GLY A 143 -20.97 -5.98 -5.91
C GLY A 143 -19.66 -6.10 -5.13
N TYR A 144 -19.58 -6.92 -4.07
CA TYR A 144 -18.33 -7.25 -3.42
C TYR A 144 -17.58 -8.37 -4.14
N VAL A 145 -16.29 -8.14 -4.39
CA VAL A 145 -15.40 -9.15 -4.96
C VAL A 145 -14.40 -9.56 -3.87
N GLN A 146 -14.44 -10.84 -3.49
CA GLN A 146 -13.47 -11.39 -2.54
C GLN A 146 -12.08 -11.44 -3.18
N VAL A 147 -11.06 -10.88 -2.51
CA VAL A 147 -9.69 -10.81 -3.01
C VAL A 147 -8.77 -11.81 -2.34
N PHE A 148 -9.04 -12.17 -1.10
CA PHE A 148 -8.40 -13.28 -0.39
C PHE A 148 -9.24 -13.73 0.82
N ASP A 149 -8.98 -14.97 1.26
CA ASP A 149 -9.45 -15.54 2.53
C ASP A 149 -8.40 -16.53 3.04
N ASN A 150 -7.88 -16.30 4.25
CA ASN A 150 -6.84 -17.13 4.85
C ASN A 150 -7.00 -17.23 6.38
N GLU A 151 -6.03 -17.82 7.08
CA GLU A 151 -6.06 -18.03 8.53
C GLU A 151 -6.14 -16.75 9.36
N ARG A 152 -5.63 -15.62 8.84
CA ARG A 152 -5.46 -14.37 9.58
C ARG A 152 -6.48 -13.30 9.23
N ALA A 153 -6.98 -13.31 8.02
CA ALA A 153 -7.90 -12.29 7.54
C ALA A 153 -8.62 -12.72 6.27
N ARG A 154 -9.67 -11.99 5.94
CA ARG A 154 -10.34 -12.05 4.63
C ARG A 154 -10.55 -10.63 4.13
N GLY A 155 -10.55 -10.47 2.84
CA GLY A 155 -10.64 -9.17 2.19
C GLY A 155 -11.52 -9.18 0.97
N TRP A 156 -12.16 -8.04 0.74
CA TRP A 156 -13.03 -7.78 -0.40
C TRP A 156 -12.73 -6.41 -0.99
N LYS A 157 -13.10 -6.25 -2.24
CA LYS A 157 -13.18 -4.95 -2.92
C LYS A 157 -14.63 -4.65 -3.26
N LEU A 158 -14.98 -3.39 -3.20
CA LEU A 158 -16.26 -2.85 -3.64
C LEU A 158 -16.01 -1.62 -4.50
N ALA A 159 -16.65 -1.58 -5.67
CA ALA A 159 -16.69 -0.40 -6.53
C ALA A 159 -18.15 0.00 -6.75
N LEU A 160 -18.44 1.29 -6.64
CA LEU A 160 -19.78 1.85 -6.87
C LEU A 160 -19.69 3.04 -7.83
N GLU A 161 -20.45 2.97 -8.92
CA GLU A 161 -20.67 4.10 -9.80
C GLU A 161 -21.58 5.14 -9.12
N PRO A 162 -21.63 6.39 -9.57
CA PRO A 162 -22.56 7.41 -9.04
C PRO A 162 -23.99 6.90 -8.93
N GLY A 163 -24.60 7.07 -7.77
CA GLY A 163 -25.96 6.64 -7.45
C GLY A 163 -26.13 5.16 -7.09
N GLN A 164 -25.11 4.32 -7.32
CA GLN A 164 -25.18 2.91 -6.93
C GLN A 164 -25.10 2.75 -5.41
N SER A 165 -25.73 1.68 -4.92
CA SER A 165 -25.73 1.30 -3.51
C SER A 165 -25.55 -0.20 -3.33
N VAL A 166 -25.07 -0.57 -2.16
CA VAL A 166 -24.88 -1.96 -1.72
C VAL A 166 -25.23 -2.09 -0.24
N GLY A 167 -25.63 -3.26 0.17
CA GLY A 167 -25.91 -3.61 1.56
C GLY A 167 -27.36 -3.99 1.78
N PRO A 168 -27.76 -4.22 3.04
CA PRO A 168 -26.97 -4.03 4.26
C PRO A 168 -25.91 -5.12 4.44
N ILE A 169 -24.80 -4.75 5.10
CA ILE A 169 -23.69 -5.65 5.43
C ILE A 169 -23.46 -5.57 6.93
N THR A 170 -23.38 -6.72 7.59
CA THR A 170 -22.95 -6.79 8.98
C THR A 170 -21.46 -7.10 9.04
N GLN A 171 -20.68 -6.22 9.67
CA GLN A 171 -19.27 -6.48 9.97
C GLN A 171 -19.21 -7.63 10.97
N SER A 172 -18.65 -8.77 10.57
CA SER A 172 -18.67 -10.00 11.41
C SER A 172 -17.46 -10.07 12.35
N ALA A 173 -16.41 -9.33 12.08
CA ALA A 173 -15.18 -9.27 12.86
C ALA A 173 -14.56 -7.89 12.79
N PRO A 174 -13.69 -7.49 13.75
CA PRO A 174 -12.93 -6.25 13.65
C PRO A 174 -12.13 -6.20 12.34
N GLY A 175 -11.99 -5.01 11.77
CA GLY A 175 -11.25 -4.88 10.52
C GLY A 175 -11.04 -3.45 10.07
N LEU A 176 -10.73 -3.27 8.81
CA LEU A 176 -10.50 -1.96 8.22
C LEU A 176 -11.20 -1.83 6.86
N ARG A 177 -11.56 -0.60 6.54
CA ARG A 177 -11.87 -0.13 5.19
C ARG A 177 -10.72 0.75 4.73
N VAL A 178 -10.21 0.56 3.52
CA VAL A 178 -9.20 1.41 2.87
C VAL A 178 -9.79 1.97 1.59
N VAL A 179 -9.62 3.28 1.36
CA VAL A 179 -10.11 3.99 0.18
C VAL A 179 -9.08 3.91 -0.94
N ILE A 180 -9.46 3.34 -2.07
CA ILE A 180 -8.66 3.24 -3.29
C ILE A 180 -8.99 4.40 -4.24
N ASP A 181 -10.28 4.63 -4.51
CA ASP A 181 -10.79 5.81 -5.20
C ASP A 181 -11.78 6.53 -4.30
N GLY A 182 -11.48 7.80 -4.05
CA GLY A 182 -12.29 8.65 -3.19
C GLY A 182 -13.54 9.18 -3.87
N GLY A 183 -14.38 9.83 -3.09
CA GLY A 183 -15.64 10.43 -3.50
C GLY A 183 -16.55 10.65 -2.29
N GLU A 184 -17.83 10.79 -2.52
CA GLU A 184 -18.82 11.00 -1.47
C GLU A 184 -19.75 9.79 -1.34
N ILE A 185 -19.90 9.29 -0.14
CA ILE A 185 -20.82 8.20 0.18
C ILE A 185 -21.84 8.61 1.24
N ALA A 186 -22.98 7.93 1.24
CA ALA A 186 -23.86 7.83 2.39
C ALA A 186 -23.72 6.45 3.03
N GLU A 187 -23.46 6.40 4.34
CA GLU A 187 -23.65 5.18 5.13
C GLU A 187 -25.11 5.11 5.58
N ILE A 188 -25.75 3.99 5.33
CA ILE A 188 -27.16 3.73 5.57
C ILE A 188 -27.26 2.72 6.72
N VAL A 189 -27.70 3.18 7.88
CA VAL A 189 -27.95 2.33 9.06
C VAL A 189 -29.45 2.34 9.34
N SER A 190 -30.06 1.14 9.46
CA SER A 190 -31.50 1.05 9.70
C SER A 190 -31.92 1.82 10.93
N GLY A 191 -32.97 2.63 10.79
CA GLY A 191 -33.52 3.45 11.87
C GLY A 191 -32.71 4.70 12.22
N GLN A 192 -31.70 5.05 11.44
CA GLN A 192 -30.90 6.28 11.60
C GLN A 192 -30.91 7.12 10.31
N PRO A 193 -30.73 8.44 10.41
CA PRO A 193 -30.49 9.25 9.22
C PRO A 193 -29.25 8.81 8.47
N ASP A 194 -29.28 8.88 7.14
CA ASP A 194 -28.12 8.62 6.28
C ASP A 194 -26.95 9.52 6.69
N ARG A 195 -25.78 8.96 6.85
CA ARG A 195 -24.55 9.68 7.22
C ARG A 195 -23.67 9.91 5.99
N GLY A 196 -23.58 11.17 5.54
CA GLY A 196 -22.66 11.56 4.48
C GLY A 196 -21.21 11.51 4.93
N LEU A 197 -20.32 10.95 4.09
CA LEU A 197 -18.88 10.87 4.31
C LEU A 197 -18.14 11.20 3.02
N GLY A 198 -17.19 12.15 3.09
CA GLY A 198 -16.18 12.36 2.05
C GLY A 198 -15.03 11.38 2.24
N LEU A 199 -14.75 10.59 1.23
CA LEU A 199 -13.65 9.63 1.19
C LEU A 199 -12.49 10.20 0.38
N ARG A 200 -11.27 10.14 0.90
CA ARG A 200 -10.06 10.55 0.20
C ARG A 200 -9.18 9.33 -0.08
N LEU A 201 -8.49 9.34 -1.19
CA LEU A 201 -7.51 8.32 -1.56
C LEU A 201 -6.55 8.05 -0.40
N GLY A 202 -6.39 6.79 -0.02
CA GLY A 202 -5.53 6.35 1.07
C GLY A 202 -6.07 6.61 2.48
N ASP A 203 -7.30 7.13 2.63
CA ASP A 203 -7.98 7.14 3.93
C ASP A 203 -8.30 5.70 4.34
N PHE A 204 -8.37 5.47 5.64
CA PHE A 204 -8.78 4.18 6.20
C PHE A 204 -9.65 4.40 7.43
N TYR A 205 -10.51 3.42 7.69
CA TYR A 205 -11.47 3.46 8.79
C TYR A 205 -11.48 2.11 9.50
N TRP A 206 -11.28 2.15 10.80
CA TRP A 206 -11.46 0.97 11.65
C TRP A 206 -12.93 0.57 11.67
N GLN A 207 -13.21 -0.73 11.62
CA GLN A 207 -14.55 -1.29 11.55
C GLN A 207 -14.78 -2.23 12.74
N GLU A 208 -15.69 -1.87 13.63
CA GLU A 208 -16.09 -2.72 14.74
C GLU A 208 -17.10 -3.78 14.30
N PRO A 209 -17.05 -4.97 14.91
CA PRO A 209 -18.04 -6.01 14.63
C PRO A 209 -19.44 -5.60 15.11
N GLY A 210 -20.47 -6.23 14.51
CA GLY A 210 -21.87 -6.01 14.88
C GLY A 210 -22.53 -4.82 14.18
N THR A 211 -21.78 -3.91 13.59
CA THR A 211 -22.37 -2.79 12.82
C THR A 211 -22.93 -3.31 11.50
N THR A 212 -24.22 -3.07 11.28
CA THR A 212 -24.90 -3.35 10.01
C THR A 212 -25.16 -2.06 9.26
N ARG A 213 -24.60 -1.94 8.04
CA ARG A 213 -24.72 -0.73 7.22
C ARG A 213 -24.80 -1.06 5.74
N GLY A 214 -25.50 -0.22 5.00
CA GLY A 214 -25.39 -0.09 3.55
C GLY A 214 -24.45 1.04 3.17
N ILE A 215 -24.02 1.09 1.91
CA ILE A 215 -23.21 2.15 1.33
C ILE A 215 -23.86 2.58 0.04
N ARG A 216 -24.05 3.89 -0.16
CA ARG A 216 -24.48 4.48 -1.43
C ARG A 216 -23.47 5.52 -1.88
N ASN A 217 -23.05 5.45 -3.13
CA ASN A 217 -22.28 6.52 -3.75
C ASN A 217 -23.22 7.69 -4.05
N ILE A 218 -23.07 8.81 -3.33
CA ILE A 218 -23.85 10.04 -3.50
C ILE A 218 -23.09 11.13 -4.26
N GLY A 219 -21.82 10.84 -4.62
CA GLY A 219 -20.97 11.73 -5.41
C GLY A 219 -21.17 11.58 -6.91
N THR A 220 -20.29 12.23 -7.67
CA THR A 220 -20.31 12.27 -9.15
C THR A 220 -19.24 11.42 -9.79
N THR A 221 -18.38 10.79 -9.01
CA THR A 221 -17.28 9.93 -9.47
C THR A 221 -17.45 8.51 -8.94
N ARG A 222 -16.91 7.54 -9.68
CA ARG A 222 -16.79 6.16 -9.18
C ARG A 222 -15.93 6.15 -7.91
N ILE A 223 -16.36 5.39 -6.92
CA ILE A 223 -15.56 5.09 -5.73
C ILE A 223 -15.08 3.65 -5.76
N GLU A 224 -13.93 3.39 -5.14
CA GLU A 224 -13.45 2.02 -4.90
C GLU A 224 -12.84 1.93 -3.49
N ILE A 225 -13.23 0.89 -2.75
CA ILE A 225 -12.75 0.60 -1.40
C ILE A 225 -12.32 -0.87 -1.30
N ALA A 226 -11.38 -1.13 -0.38
CA ALA A 226 -11.09 -2.47 0.10
C ALA A 226 -11.53 -2.59 1.56
N GLU A 227 -12.19 -3.69 1.92
CA GLU A 227 -12.63 -3.97 3.29
C GLU A 227 -12.06 -5.30 3.76
N PHE A 228 -11.65 -5.33 5.03
CA PHE A 228 -11.01 -6.47 5.65
C PHE A 228 -11.70 -6.84 6.96
N GLU A 229 -11.74 -8.13 7.25
CA GLU A 229 -12.08 -8.69 8.54
C GLU A 229 -10.91 -9.53 9.05
N LEU A 230 -10.52 -9.31 10.31
CA LEU A 230 -9.47 -10.06 10.98
C LEU A 230 -10.02 -11.38 11.53
N LYS A 231 -9.17 -12.41 11.53
CA LYS A 231 -9.50 -13.75 12.06
C LYS A 231 -8.63 -14.11 13.24
#